data_00c303576f30e08d6cce651ab1c4af8f
#
_entry.id   00c303576f30e08d6cce651ab1c4af8f
#
_cell.length_a   1.000
_cell.length_b   1.000
_cell.length_c   1.000
_cell.angle_alpha   90.00
_cell.angle_beta   90.00
_cell.angle_gamma   90.00
#
_symmetry.space_group_name_H-M   'P 1'
#
loop_
_entity.id
_entity.type
_entity.pdbx_description
1 polymer ?
#
loop_
_entity_poly.entity_id
_entity_poly.type
_entity_poly.pdbx_seq_one_letter_code
_entity_poly.pdbx_strand_id
1 'polypeptide(L)'
;MAETLSDLQQNEAFDVVVIGAGGAGMSAALFAAIDGARVLLVESTEYVGGTTAYSAGTTWIPNSSHGPSINPDDSSANAEGFLRRAVGERSSEALRRAFLRAGPQAVAHIEANSDVKYRARPFHPDYLSELEGSTLRGRALEPLAFDARKLGRHFALIRPPIPEFTVLGGMMVDRDDVGHLLNMTKSFRSLRHAVKLLVRHARDRISWPRGTRLVMGNALIGRLLSSLLARDVTVLVSTKLEALRTNASGAIDGITLSQNGQRRQISVTGGVILASGGFNRHPQRRRAMLPDADLTWCPGAPGHTGSAQDLALAAGARYGEGALSNAFWAPVSIRRRADGTTAVFPHFIMDRGKPGMIVVNQQGRRFLNENTSYHLFGIAMQEAHCKTPSVPAYLVTDADGLCKYGLGMVRPGGKGLAPFLADGYLTQAATLDELAAKLGIDAAGLADNVARINHYAKTGVDPEFQRGTTDYQRANGDANWPGPNPCLGPIVRAPFYAVRLYPGDIGAATGLVGDDTARVLNRDDQPIGGLYACGNDLQSVMGGVYPAPGITLGPGLAFAYLAARDAAMRAKAARGDAASFVARGTTETADEKIV
;
A
#
# COMPACT_ATOMS: atom_id res chain seq x y z
N MET A 1 -16.86 -3.66 -22.23
CA MET A 1 -17.16 -4.55 -21.10
C MET A 1 -15.90 -5.32 -20.84
N ALA A 2 -15.57 -5.62 -19.58
CA ALA A 2 -14.62 -6.70 -19.37
C ALA A 2 -15.17 -7.91 -20.12
N GLU A 3 -14.31 -8.61 -20.85
CA GLU A 3 -14.67 -9.87 -21.49
C GLU A 3 -15.13 -10.84 -20.39
N THR A 4 -16.03 -11.73 -20.72
CA THR A 4 -16.51 -12.77 -19.81
C THR A 4 -15.76 -14.07 -20.08
N LEU A 5 -15.71 -14.97 -19.10
CA LEU A 5 -15.08 -16.27 -19.28
C LEU A 5 -15.76 -17.09 -20.42
N SER A 6 -17.04 -16.83 -20.68
CA SER A 6 -17.78 -17.46 -21.78
C SER A 6 -17.27 -17.05 -23.18
N ASP A 7 -16.64 -15.90 -23.28
CA ASP A 7 -16.10 -15.39 -24.55
C ASP A 7 -14.81 -16.11 -24.95
N LEU A 8 -14.14 -16.77 -23.99
CA LEU A 8 -12.94 -17.55 -24.23
C LEU A 8 -13.26 -18.98 -24.70
N GLN A 9 -12.47 -19.49 -25.63
CA GLN A 9 -12.58 -20.88 -26.09
C GLN A 9 -11.96 -21.84 -25.06
N GLN A 10 -12.38 -23.11 -25.10
CA GLN A 10 -11.75 -24.17 -24.31
C GLN A 10 -10.32 -24.38 -24.81
N ASN A 11 -9.35 -24.41 -23.88
CA ASN A 11 -7.91 -24.49 -24.17
C ASN A 11 -7.36 -23.32 -25.01
N GLU A 12 -8.01 -22.17 -24.99
CA GLU A 12 -7.47 -20.96 -25.60
C GLU A 12 -6.07 -20.68 -25.05
N ALA A 13 -5.14 -20.32 -25.92
CA ALA A 13 -3.75 -20.13 -25.56
C ALA A 13 -3.42 -18.66 -25.30
N PHE A 14 -2.74 -18.42 -24.19
CA PHE A 14 -2.11 -17.14 -23.86
C PHE A 14 -0.62 -17.35 -23.61
N ASP A 15 0.17 -16.33 -23.85
CA ASP A 15 1.60 -16.38 -23.54
C ASP A 15 1.81 -16.22 -22.02
N VAL A 16 1.18 -15.24 -21.42
CA VAL A 16 1.28 -14.94 -19.99
C VAL A 16 -0.10 -14.79 -19.40
N VAL A 17 -0.33 -15.48 -18.29
CA VAL A 17 -1.54 -15.30 -17.48
C VAL A 17 -1.16 -14.67 -16.14
N VAL A 18 -1.84 -13.59 -15.76
CA VAL A 18 -1.61 -12.91 -14.48
C VAL A 18 -2.84 -13.05 -13.59
N ILE A 19 -2.65 -13.53 -12.37
CA ILE A 19 -3.69 -13.77 -11.37
C ILE A 19 -3.66 -12.68 -10.31
N GLY A 20 -4.67 -11.82 -10.33
CA GLY A 20 -4.82 -10.65 -9.46
C GLY A 20 -4.58 -9.34 -10.19
N ALA A 21 -5.58 -8.45 -10.20
CA ALA A 21 -5.51 -7.14 -10.84
C ALA A 21 -5.25 -6.01 -9.83
N GLY A 22 -4.35 -6.24 -8.86
CA GLY A 22 -3.76 -5.19 -8.03
C GLY A 22 -2.64 -4.44 -8.76
N GLY A 23 -1.97 -3.49 -8.09
CA GLY A 23 -0.90 -2.71 -8.71
C GLY A 23 0.22 -3.55 -9.30
N ALA A 24 0.68 -4.60 -8.59
CA ALA A 24 1.72 -5.49 -9.08
C ALA A 24 1.25 -6.34 -10.28
N GLY A 25 0.04 -6.94 -10.20
CA GLY A 25 -0.47 -7.79 -11.29
C GLY A 25 -0.77 -6.99 -12.57
N MET A 26 -1.40 -5.83 -12.46
CA MET A 26 -1.62 -4.96 -13.62
C MET A 26 -0.30 -4.48 -14.24
N SER A 27 0.72 -4.24 -13.41
CA SER A 27 2.06 -3.91 -13.91
C SER A 27 2.71 -5.08 -14.63
N ALA A 28 2.62 -6.31 -14.08
CA ALA A 28 3.12 -7.52 -14.72
C ALA A 28 2.44 -7.77 -16.09
N ALA A 29 1.11 -7.68 -16.12
CA ALA A 29 0.35 -7.81 -17.37
C ALA A 29 0.77 -6.75 -18.39
N LEU A 30 0.99 -5.50 -17.95
CA LEU A 30 1.41 -4.43 -18.84
C LEU A 30 2.83 -4.63 -19.37
N PHE A 31 3.79 -5.03 -18.52
CA PHE A 31 5.15 -5.34 -18.96
C PHE A 31 5.17 -6.48 -20.00
N ALA A 32 4.44 -7.57 -19.73
CA ALA A 32 4.35 -8.67 -20.68
C ALA A 32 3.74 -8.24 -22.03
N ALA A 33 2.71 -7.40 -22.01
CA ALA A 33 2.07 -6.86 -23.21
C ALA A 33 2.98 -5.88 -23.97
N ILE A 34 3.78 -5.05 -23.27
CA ILE A 34 4.80 -4.19 -23.89
C ILE A 34 5.84 -5.03 -24.62
N ASP A 35 6.23 -6.17 -24.04
CA ASP A 35 7.19 -7.11 -24.66
C ASP A 35 6.56 -7.98 -25.77
N GLY A 36 5.28 -7.75 -26.12
CA GLY A 36 4.58 -8.39 -27.24
C GLY A 36 3.97 -9.75 -26.90
N ALA A 37 3.79 -10.09 -25.63
CA ALA A 37 3.08 -11.30 -25.22
C ALA A 37 1.55 -11.12 -25.33
N ARG A 38 0.83 -12.19 -25.66
CA ARG A 38 -0.62 -12.26 -25.52
C ARG A 38 -0.96 -12.53 -24.06
N VAL A 39 -1.64 -11.59 -23.40
CA VAL A 39 -1.82 -11.58 -21.95
C VAL A 39 -3.28 -11.73 -21.55
N LEU A 40 -3.53 -12.57 -20.53
CA LEU A 40 -4.79 -12.67 -19.81
C LEU A 40 -4.58 -12.18 -18.37
N LEU A 41 -5.35 -11.18 -17.93
CA LEU A 41 -5.38 -10.68 -16.56
C LEU A 41 -6.69 -11.10 -15.89
N VAL A 42 -6.59 -11.80 -14.76
CA VAL A 42 -7.72 -12.38 -14.03
C VAL A 42 -7.83 -11.76 -12.64
N GLU A 43 -9.03 -11.30 -12.28
CA GLU A 43 -9.34 -10.73 -10.96
C GLU A 43 -10.56 -11.47 -10.35
N SER A 44 -10.42 -11.88 -9.09
CA SER A 44 -11.46 -12.65 -8.40
C SER A 44 -12.65 -11.80 -7.93
N THR A 45 -12.44 -10.50 -7.73
CA THR A 45 -13.50 -9.55 -7.33
C THR A 45 -14.07 -8.81 -8.53
N GLU A 46 -15.15 -8.06 -8.31
CA GLU A 46 -15.81 -7.25 -9.35
C GLU A 46 -15.00 -6.02 -9.79
N TYR A 47 -13.91 -5.67 -9.08
CA TYR A 47 -13.11 -4.47 -9.33
C TYR A 47 -11.64 -4.79 -9.49
N VAL A 48 -10.99 -4.14 -10.45
CA VAL A 48 -9.52 -4.07 -10.52
C VAL A 48 -8.99 -3.04 -9.52
N GLY A 49 -7.73 -3.19 -9.11
CA GLY A 49 -7.00 -2.24 -8.28
C GLY A 49 -6.56 -2.78 -6.93
N GLY A 50 -7.20 -3.86 -6.43
CA GLY A 50 -6.83 -4.45 -5.14
C GLY A 50 -6.72 -3.40 -4.03
N THR A 51 -5.79 -3.61 -3.07
CA THR A 51 -5.49 -2.63 -2.00
C THR A 51 -4.75 -1.41 -2.54
N THR A 52 -4.09 -1.49 -3.70
CA THR A 52 -3.45 -0.33 -4.34
C THR A 52 -4.43 0.81 -4.56
N ALA A 53 -5.67 0.51 -4.95
CA ALA A 53 -6.72 1.52 -5.15
C ALA A 53 -7.08 2.30 -3.86
N TYR A 54 -6.86 1.72 -2.69
CA TYR A 54 -7.09 2.36 -1.38
C TYR A 54 -5.88 3.15 -0.88
N SER A 55 -4.70 2.92 -1.45
CA SER A 55 -3.43 3.45 -0.98
C SER A 55 -3.12 4.85 -1.53
N ALA A 56 -2.06 5.47 -1.01
CA ALA A 56 -1.48 6.67 -1.59
C ALA A 56 -0.84 6.43 -2.98
N GLY A 57 -0.66 5.18 -3.41
CA GLY A 57 0.03 4.83 -4.65
C GLY A 57 1.53 5.10 -4.63
N THR A 58 2.08 5.42 -3.46
CA THR A 58 3.52 5.68 -3.32
C THR A 58 4.31 4.41 -3.66
N THR A 59 5.33 4.58 -4.50
CA THR A 59 6.18 3.50 -5.02
C THR A 59 7.63 3.86 -4.69
N TRP A 60 8.28 3.11 -3.78
CA TRP A 60 9.64 3.38 -3.34
C TRP A 60 10.65 2.74 -4.29
N ILE A 61 11.34 3.55 -5.07
CA ILE A 61 12.34 3.12 -6.07
C ILE A 61 13.57 4.04 -5.95
N PRO A 62 14.57 3.62 -5.18
CA PRO A 62 15.87 4.29 -5.20
C PRO A 62 16.48 4.33 -6.60
N ASN A 63 17.25 5.35 -6.90
CA ASN A 63 17.98 5.54 -8.16
C ASN A 63 17.09 5.60 -9.42
N SER A 64 15.80 5.88 -9.28
CA SER A 64 14.96 6.18 -10.44
C SER A 64 15.44 7.45 -11.15
N SER A 65 15.11 7.61 -12.44
CA SER A 65 15.41 8.82 -13.23
C SER A 65 14.84 10.12 -12.64
N HIS A 66 13.85 10.01 -11.74
CA HIS A 66 13.26 11.14 -11.03
C HIS A 66 14.09 11.59 -9.81
N GLY A 67 14.91 10.70 -9.24
CA GLY A 67 15.67 10.97 -8.01
C GLY A 67 16.64 12.15 -8.11
N PRO A 68 17.54 12.20 -9.11
CA PRO A 68 18.59 13.23 -9.21
C PRO A 68 18.07 14.67 -9.23
N SER A 69 16.88 14.91 -9.78
CA SER A 69 16.27 16.27 -9.81
C SER A 69 15.83 16.77 -8.42
N ILE A 70 15.66 15.85 -7.46
CA ILE A 70 15.17 16.13 -6.10
C ILE A 70 16.28 15.95 -5.07
N ASN A 71 17.13 14.94 -5.24
CA ASN A 71 18.21 14.59 -4.34
C ASN A 71 19.45 14.11 -5.15
N PRO A 72 20.26 15.03 -5.63
CA PRO A 72 21.45 14.70 -6.43
C PRO A 72 22.54 13.96 -5.63
N ASP A 73 22.49 14.02 -4.30
CA ASP A 73 23.48 13.42 -3.42
C ASP A 73 23.15 11.96 -3.05
N ASP A 74 21.97 11.44 -3.44
CA ASP A 74 21.63 10.03 -3.20
C ASP A 74 22.34 9.12 -4.22
N SER A 75 22.67 7.91 -3.78
CA SER A 75 23.40 6.94 -4.58
C SER A 75 22.90 5.53 -4.39
N SER A 76 23.28 4.65 -5.33
CA SER A 76 23.00 3.20 -5.22
C SER A 76 23.64 2.61 -3.96
N ALA A 77 24.84 3.06 -3.59
CA ALA A 77 25.55 2.61 -2.39
C ALA A 77 24.80 3.01 -1.11
N ASN A 78 24.24 4.23 -1.05
CA ASN A 78 23.42 4.68 0.06
C ASN A 78 22.17 3.84 0.21
N ALA A 79 21.47 3.57 -0.89
CA ALA A 79 20.26 2.76 -0.89
C ALA A 79 20.53 1.29 -0.48
N GLU A 80 21.60 0.69 -0.99
CA GLU A 80 22.03 -0.67 -0.64
C GLU A 80 22.44 -0.75 0.85
N GLY A 81 23.24 0.21 1.31
CA GLY A 81 23.66 0.33 2.71
C GLY A 81 22.48 0.49 3.65
N PHE A 82 21.52 1.34 3.30
CA PHE A 82 20.27 1.52 4.05
C PHE A 82 19.46 0.21 4.15
N LEU A 83 19.22 -0.47 3.03
CA LEU A 83 18.48 -1.74 3.05
C LEU A 83 19.22 -2.83 3.81
N ARG A 84 20.53 -2.91 3.71
CA ARG A 84 21.32 -3.87 4.48
C ARG A 84 21.15 -3.67 5.99
N ARG A 85 21.14 -2.41 6.46
CA ARG A 85 20.94 -2.09 7.88
C ARG A 85 19.51 -2.31 8.34
N ALA A 86 18.54 -1.92 7.51
CA ALA A 86 17.13 -2.00 7.86
C ALA A 86 16.59 -3.44 7.85
N VAL A 87 16.98 -4.22 6.84
CA VAL A 87 16.44 -5.57 6.60
C VAL A 87 17.32 -6.66 7.23
N GLY A 88 18.65 -6.49 7.17
CA GLY A 88 19.59 -7.50 7.69
C GLY A 88 19.49 -8.82 6.93
N GLU A 89 19.53 -9.93 7.66
CA GLU A 89 19.48 -11.30 7.13
C GLU A 89 18.06 -11.81 6.84
N ARG A 90 17.02 -10.98 7.05
CA ARG A 90 15.60 -11.37 6.86
C ARG A 90 15.21 -11.53 5.40
N SER A 91 16.05 -11.09 4.48
CA SER A 91 15.97 -11.43 3.06
C SER A 91 17.39 -11.54 2.47
N SER A 92 17.53 -12.30 1.38
CA SER A 92 18.84 -12.48 0.75
C SER A 92 19.35 -11.19 0.11
N GLU A 93 20.66 -11.00 0.11
CA GLU A 93 21.31 -9.88 -0.57
C GLU A 93 21.03 -9.88 -2.07
N ALA A 94 20.98 -11.07 -2.69
CA ALA A 94 20.65 -11.23 -4.11
C ALA A 94 19.29 -10.65 -4.45
N LEU A 95 18.25 -10.91 -3.64
CA LEU A 95 16.92 -10.35 -3.84
C LEU A 95 16.90 -8.83 -3.68
N ARG A 96 17.61 -8.29 -2.67
CA ARG A 96 17.71 -6.83 -2.48
C ARG A 96 18.42 -6.15 -3.65
N ARG A 97 19.51 -6.73 -4.15
CA ARG A 97 20.21 -6.24 -5.35
C ARG A 97 19.36 -6.35 -6.61
N ALA A 98 18.64 -7.47 -6.78
CA ALA A 98 17.68 -7.60 -7.89
C ALA A 98 16.64 -6.49 -7.88
N PHE A 99 16.05 -6.20 -6.71
CA PHE A 99 15.11 -5.10 -6.52
C PHE A 99 15.71 -3.74 -6.89
N LEU A 100 16.89 -3.42 -6.34
CA LEU A 100 17.57 -2.13 -6.58
C LEU A 100 17.97 -1.93 -8.04
N ARG A 101 18.33 -3.01 -8.75
CA ARG A 101 18.63 -2.99 -10.18
C ARG A 101 17.39 -2.90 -11.05
N ALA A 102 16.39 -3.74 -10.79
CA ALA A 102 15.19 -3.83 -11.62
C ALA A 102 14.23 -2.65 -11.42
N GLY A 103 14.16 -2.07 -10.21
CA GLY A 103 13.22 -0.99 -9.90
C GLY A 103 13.34 0.23 -10.82
N PRO A 104 14.53 0.86 -10.97
CA PRO A 104 14.72 1.97 -11.90
C PRO A 104 14.43 1.61 -13.36
N GLN A 105 14.81 0.39 -13.79
CA GLN A 105 14.53 -0.10 -15.14
C GLN A 105 13.02 -0.26 -15.37
N ALA A 106 12.29 -0.81 -14.39
CA ALA A 106 10.85 -0.98 -14.45
C ALA A 106 10.12 0.39 -14.58
N VAL A 107 10.55 1.39 -13.80
CA VAL A 107 9.99 2.75 -13.90
C VAL A 107 10.26 3.35 -15.26
N ALA A 108 11.50 3.33 -15.73
CA ALA A 108 11.86 3.88 -17.04
C ALA A 108 11.09 3.18 -18.17
N HIS A 109 11.02 1.84 -18.13
CA HIS A 109 10.34 1.05 -19.15
C HIS A 109 8.83 1.29 -19.20
N ILE A 110 8.15 1.30 -18.05
CA ILE A 110 6.70 1.53 -18.00
C ILE A 110 6.33 2.97 -18.40
N GLU A 111 7.12 3.97 -17.99
CA GLU A 111 6.89 5.36 -18.35
C GLU A 111 7.13 5.64 -19.84
N ALA A 112 8.13 5.01 -20.44
CA ALA A 112 8.42 5.17 -21.86
C ALA A 112 7.32 4.58 -22.74
N ASN A 113 6.69 3.49 -22.30
CA ASN A 113 5.81 2.67 -23.14
C ASN A 113 4.33 2.71 -22.72
N SER A 114 3.91 3.58 -21.80
CA SER A 114 2.53 3.59 -21.31
C SER A 114 2.06 4.94 -20.77
N ASP A 115 0.79 5.01 -20.38
CA ASP A 115 0.20 6.18 -19.69
C ASP A 115 0.67 6.31 -18.24
N VAL A 116 1.38 5.33 -17.67
CA VAL A 116 1.89 5.40 -16.30
C VAL A 116 2.97 6.45 -16.21
N LYS A 117 2.78 7.42 -15.31
CA LYS A 117 3.73 8.52 -15.08
C LYS A 117 3.81 8.80 -13.59
N TYR A 118 5.03 8.99 -13.14
CA TYR A 118 5.35 9.30 -11.76
C TYR A 118 5.97 10.70 -11.60
N ARG A 119 6.06 11.14 -10.35
CA ARG A 119 6.93 12.23 -9.90
C ARG A 119 7.61 11.81 -8.61
N ALA A 120 8.88 12.20 -8.41
CA ALA A 120 9.50 12.08 -7.09
C ALA A 120 8.92 13.15 -6.15
N ARG A 121 8.74 12.79 -4.88
CA ARG A 121 8.31 13.76 -3.85
C ARG A 121 9.50 14.59 -3.39
N PRO A 122 9.35 15.92 -3.33
CA PRO A 122 10.39 16.81 -2.80
C PRO A 122 10.73 16.54 -1.34
N PHE A 123 9.76 16.00 -0.58
CA PHE A 123 9.93 15.64 0.82
C PHE A 123 9.04 14.46 1.17
N HIS A 124 9.65 13.30 1.38
CA HIS A 124 8.99 12.07 1.83
C HIS A 124 10.05 11.15 2.46
N PRO A 125 10.32 11.29 3.76
CA PRO A 125 11.41 10.59 4.44
C PRO A 125 11.29 9.08 4.41
N ASP A 126 12.42 8.38 4.33
CA ASP A 126 12.50 6.99 4.75
C ASP A 126 12.09 6.88 6.22
N TYR A 127 11.39 5.81 6.62
CA TYR A 127 10.77 5.72 7.95
C TYR A 127 11.77 5.48 9.06
N LEU A 128 12.87 4.79 8.74
CA LEU A 128 14.00 4.56 9.63
C LEU A 128 15.09 5.61 9.34
N SER A 129 14.74 6.88 9.51
CA SER A 129 15.57 8.02 9.11
C SER A 129 16.83 8.19 9.96
N GLU A 130 16.93 7.48 11.07
CA GLU A 130 18.12 7.38 11.93
C GLU A 130 19.20 6.44 11.37
N LEU A 131 18.85 5.58 10.41
CA LEU A 131 19.83 4.67 9.81
C LEU A 131 20.64 5.38 8.72
N GLU A 132 21.94 5.12 8.74
CA GLU A 132 22.87 5.60 7.71
C GLU A 132 22.45 5.11 6.32
N GLY A 133 22.50 5.99 5.33
CA GLY A 133 22.03 5.74 3.98
C GLY A 133 20.54 6.00 3.78
N SER A 134 19.79 6.38 4.83
CA SER A 134 18.42 6.89 4.70
C SER A 134 18.40 8.25 4.00
N THR A 135 17.23 8.63 3.45
CA THR A 135 17.05 9.95 2.85
C THR A 135 15.68 10.54 3.17
N LEU A 136 15.60 11.87 3.11
CA LEU A 136 14.35 12.60 3.32
C LEU A 136 13.55 12.79 2.03
N ARG A 137 14.13 12.46 0.86
CA ARG A 137 13.54 12.82 -0.44
C ARG A 137 14.09 11.98 -1.60
N GLY A 138 13.40 11.99 -2.72
CA GLY A 138 13.88 11.48 -4.01
C GLY A 138 13.58 10.01 -4.31
N ARG A 139 13.45 9.14 -3.30
CA ARG A 139 13.19 7.69 -3.51
C ARG A 139 11.73 7.32 -3.65
N ALA A 140 10.84 8.08 -3.01
CA ALA A 140 9.41 7.84 -3.05
C ALA A 140 8.79 8.52 -4.28
N LEU A 141 8.18 7.73 -5.15
CA LEU A 141 7.48 8.16 -6.35
C LEU A 141 5.98 8.19 -6.11
N GLU A 142 5.29 9.18 -6.67
CA GLU A 142 3.83 9.27 -6.66
C GLU A 142 3.30 9.28 -8.09
N PRO A 143 2.19 8.56 -8.36
CA PRO A 143 1.56 8.61 -9.67
C PRO A 143 0.93 10.00 -9.91
N LEU A 144 1.08 10.51 -11.12
CA LEU A 144 0.40 11.74 -11.53
C LEU A 144 -1.11 11.51 -11.62
N ALA A 145 -1.90 12.54 -11.32
CA ALA A 145 -3.35 12.50 -11.43
C ALA A 145 -3.81 12.00 -12.82
N PHE A 146 -4.91 11.26 -12.86
CA PHE A 146 -5.46 10.68 -14.09
C PHE A 146 -6.92 11.11 -14.30
N ASP A 147 -7.29 11.32 -15.55
CA ASP A 147 -8.66 11.62 -15.95
C ASP A 147 -9.39 10.33 -16.38
N ALA A 148 -10.23 9.79 -15.51
CA ALA A 148 -10.93 8.54 -15.75
C ALA A 148 -11.98 8.61 -16.89
N ARG A 149 -12.32 9.80 -17.40
CA ARG A 149 -13.17 9.94 -18.59
C ARG A 149 -12.57 9.24 -19.81
N LYS A 150 -11.23 9.14 -19.87
CA LYS A 150 -10.51 8.39 -20.90
C LYS A 150 -10.86 6.90 -20.94
N LEU A 151 -11.28 6.33 -19.82
CA LEU A 151 -11.66 4.92 -19.73
C LEU A 151 -13.10 4.64 -20.21
N GLY A 152 -13.92 5.69 -20.39
CA GLY A 152 -15.33 5.50 -20.74
C GLY A 152 -16.03 4.55 -19.75
N ARG A 153 -16.74 3.55 -20.27
CA ARG A 153 -17.45 2.54 -19.47
C ARG A 153 -16.54 1.72 -18.53
N HIS A 154 -15.25 1.54 -18.88
CA HIS A 154 -14.30 0.77 -18.06
C HIS A 154 -13.92 1.48 -16.75
N PHE A 155 -14.27 2.76 -16.57
CA PHE A 155 -14.10 3.44 -15.29
C PHE A 155 -14.84 2.72 -14.14
N ALA A 156 -15.97 2.08 -14.43
CA ALA A 156 -16.74 1.29 -13.46
C ALA A 156 -15.95 0.09 -12.90
N LEU A 157 -14.95 -0.42 -13.63
CA LEU A 157 -14.12 -1.54 -13.17
C LEU A 157 -13.11 -1.14 -12.08
N ILE A 158 -12.79 0.16 -11.96
CA ILE A 158 -11.80 0.59 -10.94
C ILE A 158 -12.45 0.59 -9.57
N ARG A 159 -11.82 -0.11 -8.63
CA ARG A 159 -12.23 -0.14 -7.23
C ARG A 159 -12.40 1.27 -6.68
N PRO A 160 -13.59 1.62 -6.13
CA PRO A 160 -13.80 2.92 -5.52
C PRO A 160 -12.83 3.15 -4.36
N PRO A 161 -12.40 4.40 -4.11
CA PRO A 161 -11.61 4.73 -2.93
C PRO A 161 -12.44 4.52 -1.66
N ILE A 162 -11.77 4.40 -0.51
CA ILE A 162 -12.44 4.40 0.79
C ILE A 162 -13.21 5.73 0.93
N PRO A 163 -14.51 5.71 1.25
CA PRO A 163 -15.34 6.92 1.29
C PRO A 163 -14.79 8.02 2.19
N GLU A 164 -14.18 7.64 3.32
CA GLU A 164 -13.59 8.55 4.31
C GLU A 164 -12.39 9.35 3.76
N PHE A 165 -11.70 8.85 2.72
CA PHE A 165 -10.62 9.55 2.03
C PHE A 165 -11.11 10.43 0.86
N THR A 166 -12.43 10.51 0.65
CA THR A 166 -13.02 11.38 -0.37
C THR A 166 -13.77 12.54 0.26
N VAL A 167 -14.00 13.61 -0.49
CA VAL A 167 -14.84 14.74 -0.09
C VAL A 167 -16.05 14.86 -1.02
N LEU A 168 -17.12 15.48 -0.55
CA LEU A 168 -18.33 15.78 -1.34
C LEU A 168 -18.90 14.57 -2.12
N GLY A 169 -18.93 13.40 -1.47
CA GLY A 169 -19.54 12.21 -2.08
C GLY A 169 -18.73 11.63 -3.26
N GLY A 170 -17.41 11.54 -3.15
CA GLY A 170 -16.56 10.83 -4.10
C GLY A 170 -15.55 11.69 -4.88
N MET A 171 -15.32 12.94 -4.47
CA MET A 171 -14.19 13.73 -4.97
C MET A 171 -12.91 13.29 -4.28
N MET A 172 -11.97 12.75 -5.04
CA MET A 172 -10.65 12.41 -4.53
C MET A 172 -9.78 13.67 -4.42
N VAL A 173 -9.00 13.74 -3.36
CA VAL A 173 -8.03 14.83 -3.10
C VAL A 173 -6.69 14.24 -2.71
N ASP A 174 -5.61 14.84 -3.19
CA ASP A 174 -4.26 14.53 -2.74
C ASP A 174 -3.79 15.52 -1.65
N ARG A 175 -2.55 15.36 -1.17
CA ARG A 175 -1.98 16.23 -0.13
C ARG A 175 -1.95 17.72 -0.55
N ASP A 176 -1.63 17.98 -1.82
CA ASP A 176 -1.53 19.34 -2.35
C ASP A 176 -2.93 19.98 -2.43
N ASP A 177 -3.94 19.21 -2.86
CA ASP A 177 -5.35 19.62 -2.87
C ASP A 177 -5.85 19.96 -1.47
N VAL A 178 -5.55 19.11 -0.47
CA VAL A 178 -5.92 19.35 0.94
C VAL A 178 -5.31 20.65 1.42
N GLY A 179 -4.03 20.91 1.12
CA GLY A 179 -3.38 22.18 1.43
C GLY A 179 -4.11 23.39 0.84
N HIS A 180 -4.52 23.32 -0.41
CA HIS A 180 -5.29 24.37 -1.05
C HIS A 180 -6.71 24.52 -0.50
N LEU A 181 -7.40 23.44 -0.22
CA LEU A 181 -8.75 23.47 0.37
C LEU A 181 -8.75 24.12 1.77
N LEU A 182 -7.77 23.79 2.61
CA LEU A 182 -7.64 24.37 3.95
C LEU A 182 -7.23 25.86 3.93
N ASN A 183 -6.58 26.33 2.87
CA ASN A 183 -6.12 27.71 2.72
C ASN A 183 -6.94 28.52 1.71
N MET A 184 -8.12 28.03 1.29
CA MET A 184 -8.92 28.69 0.24
C MET A 184 -9.39 30.10 0.63
N THR A 185 -9.57 30.39 1.91
CA THR A 185 -9.95 31.72 2.44
C THR A 185 -8.74 32.64 2.69
N LYS A 186 -7.50 32.11 2.63
CA LYS A 186 -6.28 32.83 2.96
C LYS A 186 -5.43 33.22 1.73
N SER A 187 -5.69 32.60 0.57
CA SER A 187 -4.89 32.77 -0.63
C SER A 187 -5.74 32.67 -1.89
N PHE A 188 -5.63 33.67 -2.79
CA PHE A 188 -6.31 33.68 -4.09
C PHE A 188 -5.92 32.48 -4.96
N ARG A 189 -4.65 32.05 -4.91
CA ARG A 189 -4.17 30.86 -5.61
C ARG A 189 -4.89 29.61 -5.11
N SER A 190 -5.04 29.48 -3.80
CA SER A 190 -5.74 28.35 -3.16
C SER A 190 -7.24 28.38 -3.46
N LEU A 191 -7.87 29.54 -3.43
CA LEU A 191 -9.27 29.72 -3.81
C LEU A 191 -9.50 29.27 -5.25
N ARG A 192 -8.69 29.76 -6.21
CA ARG A 192 -8.80 29.38 -7.63
C ARG A 192 -8.65 27.87 -7.82
N HIS A 193 -7.70 27.22 -7.12
CA HIS A 193 -7.50 25.79 -7.18
C HIS A 193 -8.72 25.04 -6.63
N ALA A 194 -9.22 25.42 -5.46
CA ALA A 194 -10.41 24.84 -4.83
C ALA A 194 -11.64 24.96 -5.73
N VAL A 195 -11.92 26.16 -6.29
CA VAL A 195 -13.04 26.38 -7.22
C VAL A 195 -12.92 25.48 -8.46
N LYS A 196 -11.72 25.36 -9.04
CA LYS A 196 -11.48 24.46 -10.19
C LYS A 196 -11.82 23.00 -9.86
N LEU A 197 -11.41 22.52 -8.68
CA LEU A 197 -11.73 21.15 -8.24
C LEU A 197 -13.23 20.96 -8.05
N LEU A 198 -13.89 21.89 -7.37
CA LEU A 198 -15.31 21.82 -7.05
C LEU A 198 -16.18 21.86 -8.33
N VAL A 199 -15.89 22.79 -9.25
CA VAL A 199 -16.60 22.89 -10.54
C VAL A 199 -16.39 21.63 -11.37
N ARG A 200 -15.17 21.10 -11.42
CA ARG A 200 -14.90 19.85 -12.11
C ARG A 200 -15.72 18.72 -11.50
N HIS A 201 -15.70 18.57 -10.17
CA HIS A 201 -16.45 17.52 -9.48
C HIS A 201 -17.96 17.65 -9.73
N ALA A 202 -18.52 18.84 -9.63
CA ALA A 202 -19.94 19.08 -9.92
C ALA A 202 -20.33 18.66 -11.35
N ARG A 203 -19.49 18.99 -12.34
CA ARG A 203 -19.70 18.54 -13.74
C ARG A 203 -19.59 17.02 -13.87
N ASP A 204 -18.60 16.41 -13.24
CA ASP A 204 -18.43 14.95 -13.26
C ASP A 204 -19.67 14.24 -12.72
N ARG A 205 -20.28 14.75 -11.63
CA ARG A 205 -21.46 14.17 -10.99
C ARG A 205 -22.74 14.20 -11.85
N ILE A 206 -22.76 14.94 -12.93
CA ILE A 206 -23.88 14.94 -13.90
C ILE A 206 -23.91 13.61 -14.68
N SER A 207 -22.73 13.07 -15.04
CA SER A 207 -22.61 11.93 -15.96
C SER A 207 -21.95 10.69 -15.34
N TRP A 208 -21.35 10.82 -14.14
CA TRP A 208 -20.56 9.77 -13.52
C TRP A 208 -20.98 9.54 -12.05
N PRO A 209 -20.92 8.29 -11.55
CA PRO A 209 -21.30 7.97 -10.18
C PRO A 209 -20.36 8.60 -9.12
N ARG A 210 -19.16 9.00 -9.50
CA ARG A 210 -18.15 9.67 -8.66
C ARG A 210 -17.27 10.61 -9.47
N GLY A 211 -16.41 11.40 -8.81
CA GLY A 211 -15.44 12.26 -9.49
C GLY A 211 -14.51 11.48 -10.41
N THR A 212 -14.26 12.01 -11.60
CA THR A 212 -13.41 11.38 -12.63
C THR A 212 -11.94 11.75 -12.51
N ARG A 213 -11.58 12.76 -11.71
CA ARG A 213 -10.19 13.05 -11.38
C ARG A 213 -9.70 12.04 -10.34
N LEU A 214 -8.89 11.10 -10.77
CA LEU A 214 -8.25 10.13 -9.90
C LEU A 214 -6.90 10.65 -9.45
N VAL A 215 -6.57 10.43 -8.18
CA VAL A 215 -5.27 10.72 -7.57
C VAL A 215 -4.80 9.51 -6.76
N MET A 216 -3.55 9.55 -6.31
CA MET A 216 -2.98 8.49 -5.46
C MET A 216 -3.09 7.10 -6.12
N GLY A 217 -3.34 6.03 -5.36
CA GLY A 217 -3.44 4.67 -5.88
C GLY A 217 -4.50 4.48 -6.95
N ASN A 218 -5.64 5.16 -6.86
CA ASN A 218 -6.66 5.14 -7.92
C ASN A 218 -6.13 5.71 -9.25
N ALA A 219 -5.26 6.73 -9.22
CA ALA A 219 -4.63 7.26 -10.44
C ALA A 219 -3.66 6.24 -11.07
N LEU A 220 -2.88 5.54 -10.24
CA LEU A 220 -2.00 4.47 -10.72
C LEU A 220 -2.81 3.38 -11.43
N ILE A 221 -3.88 2.90 -10.79
CA ILE A 221 -4.77 1.88 -11.35
C ILE A 221 -5.44 2.37 -12.64
N GLY A 222 -5.91 3.62 -12.67
CA GLY A 222 -6.50 4.21 -13.88
C GLY A 222 -5.54 4.26 -15.06
N ARG A 223 -4.29 4.63 -14.82
CA ARG A 223 -3.22 4.67 -15.82
C ARG A 223 -2.83 3.28 -16.30
N LEU A 224 -2.70 2.32 -15.39
CA LEU A 224 -2.45 0.91 -15.73
C LEU A 224 -3.60 0.35 -16.58
N LEU A 225 -4.86 0.53 -16.16
CA LEU A 225 -6.01 0.03 -16.91
C LEU A 225 -6.09 0.67 -18.32
N SER A 226 -5.89 1.98 -18.43
CA SER A 226 -5.83 2.67 -19.73
C SER A 226 -4.80 2.06 -20.66
N SER A 227 -3.61 1.76 -20.12
CA SER A 227 -2.50 1.21 -20.89
C SER A 227 -2.70 -0.26 -21.28
N LEU A 228 -3.36 -1.06 -20.43
CA LEU A 228 -3.72 -2.45 -20.72
C LEU A 228 -4.77 -2.52 -21.83
N LEU A 229 -5.82 -1.70 -21.74
CA LEU A 229 -6.87 -1.61 -22.77
C LEU A 229 -6.32 -1.17 -24.13
N ALA A 230 -5.37 -0.23 -24.14
CA ALA A 230 -4.71 0.23 -25.37
C ALA A 230 -3.80 -0.84 -26.03
N ARG A 231 -3.54 -1.97 -25.35
CA ARG A 231 -2.77 -3.11 -25.83
C ARG A 231 -3.59 -4.39 -25.98
N ASP A 232 -4.91 -4.25 -25.99
CA ASP A 232 -5.86 -5.35 -26.16
C ASP A 232 -5.65 -6.51 -25.15
N VAL A 233 -5.17 -6.18 -23.93
CA VAL A 233 -5.05 -7.17 -22.87
C VAL A 233 -6.45 -7.60 -22.42
N THR A 234 -6.70 -8.91 -22.46
CA THR A 234 -7.95 -9.51 -21.97
C THR A 234 -8.01 -9.40 -20.45
N VAL A 235 -9.05 -8.75 -19.91
CA VAL A 235 -9.25 -8.53 -18.47
C VAL A 235 -10.56 -9.18 -18.02
N LEU A 236 -10.46 -10.23 -17.20
CA LEU A 236 -11.60 -10.91 -16.58
C LEU A 236 -11.70 -10.51 -15.11
N VAL A 237 -12.83 -9.95 -14.71
CA VAL A 237 -13.20 -9.71 -13.30
C VAL A 237 -14.21 -10.77 -12.83
N SER A 238 -14.43 -10.87 -11.51
CA SER A 238 -15.28 -11.88 -10.90
C SER A 238 -14.94 -13.32 -11.35
N THR A 239 -13.65 -13.58 -11.63
CA THR A 239 -13.15 -14.82 -12.18
C THR A 239 -12.09 -15.41 -11.26
N LYS A 240 -12.24 -16.68 -10.87
CA LYS A 240 -11.35 -17.35 -9.91
C LYS A 240 -10.42 -18.34 -10.60
N LEU A 241 -9.18 -18.42 -10.12
CA LEU A 241 -8.28 -19.51 -10.40
C LEU A 241 -8.70 -20.73 -9.57
N GLU A 242 -8.95 -21.85 -10.24
CA GLU A 242 -9.37 -23.12 -9.62
C GLU A 242 -8.24 -24.15 -9.56
N ALA A 243 -7.36 -24.15 -10.57
CA ALA A 243 -6.23 -25.06 -10.63
C ALA A 243 -5.07 -24.50 -11.46
N LEU A 244 -3.87 -24.91 -11.09
CA LEU A 244 -2.66 -24.86 -11.92
C LEU A 244 -2.49 -26.24 -12.56
N ARG A 245 -2.27 -26.28 -13.87
CA ARG A 245 -2.01 -27.52 -14.61
C ARG A 245 -0.51 -27.64 -14.86
N THR A 246 0.04 -28.82 -14.60
CA THR A 246 1.43 -29.16 -14.85
C THR A 246 1.55 -30.13 -16.02
N ASN A 247 2.58 -29.97 -16.82
CA ASN A 247 2.97 -30.93 -17.86
C ASN A 247 3.80 -32.10 -17.27
N ALA A 248 4.23 -33.02 -18.11
CA ALA A 248 5.02 -34.19 -17.72
C ALA A 248 6.38 -33.87 -17.06
N SER A 249 6.94 -32.67 -17.31
CA SER A 249 8.18 -32.19 -16.65
C SER A 249 7.93 -31.46 -15.32
N GLY A 250 6.68 -31.35 -14.87
CA GLY A 250 6.31 -30.60 -13.66
C GLY A 250 6.20 -29.09 -13.85
N ALA A 251 6.38 -28.58 -15.08
CA ALA A 251 6.22 -27.16 -15.36
C ALA A 251 4.75 -26.79 -15.57
N ILE A 252 4.38 -25.56 -15.14
CA ILE A 252 3.04 -25.02 -15.36
C ILE A 252 2.86 -24.70 -16.87
N ASP A 253 1.84 -25.29 -17.48
CA ASP A 253 1.48 -25.12 -18.90
C ASP A 253 0.00 -24.73 -19.11
N GLY A 254 -0.76 -24.54 -18.04
CA GLY A 254 -2.14 -24.12 -18.13
C GLY A 254 -2.79 -23.89 -16.77
N ILE A 255 -4.01 -23.40 -16.82
CA ILE A 255 -4.84 -23.11 -15.66
C ILE A 255 -6.29 -23.51 -15.91
N THR A 256 -7.04 -23.66 -14.84
CA THR A 256 -8.52 -23.73 -14.87
C THR A 256 -9.09 -22.49 -14.20
N LEU A 257 -9.97 -21.79 -14.88
CA LEU A 257 -10.71 -20.64 -14.39
C LEU A 257 -12.18 -20.96 -14.17
N SER A 258 -12.81 -20.26 -13.23
CA SER A 258 -14.26 -20.32 -13.02
C SER A 258 -14.87 -18.92 -12.90
N GLN A 259 -16.07 -18.75 -13.51
CA GLN A 259 -16.89 -17.55 -13.40
C GLN A 259 -18.36 -17.96 -13.48
N ASN A 260 -19.17 -17.55 -12.51
CA ASN A 260 -20.62 -17.85 -12.49
C ASN A 260 -20.97 -19.33 -12.72
N GLY A 261 -20.21 -20.25 -12.14
CA GLY A 261 -20.40 -21.70 -12.29
C GLY A 261 -19.86 -22.32 -13.59
N GLN A 262 -19.44 -21.51 -14.54
CA GLN A 262 -18.77 -21.99 -15.75
C GLN A 262 -17.28 -22.19 -15.50
N ARG A 263 -16.69 -23.20 -16.11
CA ARG A 263 -15.24 -23.50 -16.06
C ARG A 263 -14.64 -23.46 -17.45
N ARG A 264 -13.40 -22.96 -17.53
CA ARG A 264 -12.58 -23.00 -18.76
C ARG A 264 -11.14 -23.38 -18.42
N GLN A 265 -10.60 -24.24 -19.23
CA GLN A 265 -9.16 -24.50 -19.25
C GLN A 265 -8.49 -23.53 -20.22
N ILE A 266 -7.37 -22.97 -19.80
CA ILE A 266 -6.57 -22.01 -20.56
C ILE A 266 -5.16 -22.59 -20.68
N SER A 267 -4.61 -22.62 -21.87
CA SER A 267 -3.22 -23.03 -22.13
C SER A 267 -2.27 -21.84 -21.98
N VAL A 268 -1.09 -22.08 -21.41
CA VAL A 268 -0.11 -21.02 -21.12
C VAL A 268 1.26 -21.44 -21.65
N THR A 269 1.87 -20.62 -22.51
CA THR A 269 3.15 -20.95 -23.14
C THR A 269 4.36 -20.38 -22.40
N GLY A 270 4.26 -19.17 -21.85
CA GLY A 270 5.32 -18.49 -21.09
C GLY A 270 5.24 -18.75 -19.60
N GLY A 271 4.09 -18.49 -18.99
CA GLY A 271 3.91 -18.78 -17.57
C GLY A 271 2.75 -18.05 -16.92
N VAL A 272 2.51 -18.42 -15.65
CA VAL A 272 1.50 -17.87 -14.78
C VAL A 272 2.18 -17.02 -13.72
N ILE A 273 1.75 -15.75 -13.56
CA ILE A 273 2.26 -14.80 -12.57
C ILE A 273 1.21 -14.61 -11.49
N LEU A 274 1.52 -15.03 -10.27
CA LEU A 274 0.65 -14.85 -9.10
C LEU A 274 0.86 -13.46 -8.50
N ALA A 275 -0.21 -12.68 -8.39
CA ALA A 275 -0.23 -11.31 -7.86
C ALA A 275 -1.54 -11.02 -7.10
N SER A 276 -2.10 -12.03 -6.42
CA SER A 276 -3.44 -12.02 -5.81
C SER A 276 -3.51 -11.26 -4.48
N GLY A 277 -2.36 -10.80 -3.95
CA GLY A 277 -2.30 -9.88 -2.80
C GLY A 277 -2.04 -10.54 -1.44
N GLY A 278 -1.77 -11.84 -1.40
CA GLY A 278 -1.35 -12.56 -0.20
C GLY A 278 -2.49 -13.14 0.63
N PHE A 279 -2.20 -13.45 1.90
CA PHE A 279 -3.02 -14.33 2.75
C PHE A 279 -3.89 -13.61 3.80
N ASN A 280 -3.93 -12.29 3.84
CA ASN A 280 -4.54 -11.52 4.94
C ASN A 280 -5.99 -11.92 5.28
N ARG A 281 -6.72 -12.49 4.33
CA ARG A 281 -8.09 -12.99 4.51
C ARG A 281 -8.22 -14.52 4.39
N HIS A 282 -7.09 -15.24 4.40
CA HIS A 282 -7.10 -16.71 4.39
C HIS A 282 -7.43 -17.26 5.78
N PRO A 283 -8.49 -18.05 5.97
CA PRO A 283 -8.99 -18.41 7.30
C PRO A 283 -7.96 -19.12 8.20
N GLN A 284 -7.30 -20.17 7.66
CA GLN A 284 -6.33 -20.96 8.43
C GLN A 284 -5.00 -20.24 8.57
N ARG A 285 -4.45 -19.70 7.45
CA ARG A 285 -3.13 -19.05 7.46
C ARG A 285 -3.13 -17.79 8.30
N ARG A 286 -4.21 -16.98 8.24
CA ARG A 286 -4.37 -15.83 9.12
C ARG A 286 -4.32 -16.23 10.58
N ARG A 287 -5.07 -17.26 10.98
CA ARG A 287 -5.08 -17.75 12.37
C ARG A 287 -3.70 -18.23 12.83
N ALA A 288 -2.95 -18.89 11.97
CA ALA A 288 -1.61 -19.41 12.28
C ALA A 288 -0.54 -18.31 12.35
N MET A 289 -0.61 -17.31 11.46
CA MET A 289 0.46 -16.34 11.26
C MET A 289 0.17 -14.97 11.88
N LEU A 290 -1.11 -14.65 12.16
CA LEU A 290 -1.58 -13.41 12.78
C LEU A 290 -2.59 -13.75 13.89
N PRO A 291 -2.19 -14.51 14.92
CA PRO A 291 -3.13 -15.10 15.89
C PRO A 291 -3.95 -14.05 16.67
N ASP A 292 -3.35 -12.89 16.94
CA ASP A 292 -3.95 -11.84 17.78
C ASP A 292 -4.63 -10.74 16.97
N ALA A 293 -4.77 -10.93 15.63
CA ALA A 293 -5.36 -9.93 14.76
C ALA A 293 -6.74 -10.37 14.24
N ASP A 294 -7.78 -9.65 14.63
CA ASP A 294 -9.14 -9.87 14.12
C ASP A 294 -9.23 -9.47 12.62
N LEU A 295 -9.96 -10.26 11.84
CA LEU A 295 -10.17 -10.00 10.41
C LEU A 295 -10.88 -8.66 10.15
N THR A 296 -11.74 -8.22 11.07
CA THR A 296 -12.47 -6.95 10.96
C THR A 296 -11.56 -5.73 11.05
N TRP A 297 -10.31 -5.90 11.47
CA TRP A 297 -9.31 -4.82 11.53
C TRP A 297 -8.52 -4.68 10.22
N CYS A 298 -8.67 -5.62 9.29
CA CYS A 298 -7.96 -5.59 8.01
C CYS A 298 -8.57 -4.55 7.03
N PRO A 299 -7.89 -3.45 6.71
CA PRO A 299 -8.36 -2.46 5.72
C PRO A 299 -8.09 -2.88 4.27
N GLY A 300 -7.42 -4.04 4.05
CA GLY A 300 -7.07 -4.53 2.73
C GLY A 300 -8.29 -4.96 1.89
N ALA A 301 -8.10 -5.02 0.59
CA ALA A 301 -9.13 -5.45 -0.35
C ALA A 301 -9.64 -6.88 -0.06
N PRO A 302 -10.90 -7.20 -0.40
CA PRO A 302 -11.50 -8.49 -0.05
C PRO A 302 -10.87 -9.70 -0.77
N GLY A 303 -10.17 -9.50 -1.90
CA GLY A 303 -9.58 -10.55 -2.72
C GLY A 303 -8.33 -11.23 -2.15
N HIS A 304 -7.77 -10.78 -1.03
CA HIS A 304 -6.53 -11.33 -0.43
C HIS A 304 -6.76 -12.66 0.31
N THR A 305 -7.33 -13.63 -0.39
CA THR A 305 -7.79 -14.90 0.18
C THR A 305 -6.69 -15.95 0.31
N GLY A 306 -5.53 -15.74 -0.30
CA GLY A 306 -4.42 -16.71 -0.32
C GLY A 306 -4.68 -17.95 -1.19
N SER A 307 -5.82 -18.03 -1.88
CA SER A 307 -6.20 -19.22 -2.67
C SER A 307 -5.20 -19.52 -3.80
N ALA A 308 -4.66 -18.49 -4.47
CA ALA A 308 -3.63 -18.69 -5.48
C ALA A 308 -2.32 -19.24 -4.89
N GLN A 309 -1.96 -18.81 -3.67
CA GLN A 309 -0.82 -19.36 -2.95
C GLN A 309 -1.04 -20.83 -2.58
N ASP A 310 -2.27 -21.24 -2.17
CA ASP A 310 -2.59 -22.63 -1.88
C ASP A 310 -2.39 -23.53 -3.09
N LEU A 311 -2.80 -23.07 -4.27
CA LEU A 311 -2.60 -23.79 -5.53
C LEU A 311 -1.11 -23.91 -5.89
N ALA A 312 -0.31 -22.88 -5.64
CA ALA A 312 1.14 -22.95 -5.81
C ALA A 312 1.78 -23.93 -4.85
N LEU A 313 1.35 -23.95 -3.57
CA LEU A 313 1.84 -24.91 -2.57
C LEU A 313 1.48 -26.36 -2.95
N ALA A 314 0.28 -26.58 -3.49
CA ALA A 314 -0.14 -27.87 -4.02
C ALA A 314 0.71 -28.31 -5.24
N ALA A 315 1.22 -27.34 -6.02
CA ALA A 315 2.17 -27.58 -7.12
C ALA A 315 3.64 -27.71 -6.64
N GLY A 316 3.89 -27.77 -5.32
CA GLY A 316 5.21 -27.99 -4.74
C GLY A 316 5.98 -26.73 -4.34
N ALA A 317 5.38 -25.55 -4.43
CA ALA A 317 6.02 -24.31 -4.02
C ALA A 317 6.39 -24.31 -2.53
N ARG A 318 7.43 -23.52 -2.16
CA ARG A 318 7.83 -23.27 -0.79
C ARG A 318 7.22 -21.94 -0.31
N TYR A 319 6.73 -21.93 0.94
CA TYR A 319 6.28 -20.74 1.62
C TYR A 319 7.39 -20.14 2.48
N GLY A 320 7.47 -18.82 2.56
CA GLY A 320 8.55 -18.14 3.26
C GLY A 320 8.37 -18.16 4.78
N GLU A 321 9.50 -18.00 5.47
CA GLU A 321 9.63 -17.95 6.92
C GLU A 321 10.65 -16.86 7.32
N GLY A 322 10.78 -16.59 8.63
CA GLY A 322 11.86 -15.75 9.17
C GLY A 322 11.69 -14.23 8.97
N ALA A 323 10.51 -13.77 8.58
CA ALA A 323 10.23 -12.34 8.53
C ALA A 323 10.15 -11.73 9.95
N LEU A 324 10.50 -10.43 10.08
CA LEU A 324 10.29 -9.68 11.32
C LEU A 324 8.81 -9.72 11.75
N SER A 325 7.93 -9.62 10.80
CA SER A 325 6.49 -9.75 10.97
C SER A 325 5.89 -10.40 9.72
N ASN A 326 4.87 -11.24 9.90
CA ASN A 326 4.17 -11.90 8.78
C ASN A 326 3.26 -10.96 7.99
N ALA A 327 2.92 -9.82 8.56
CA ALA A 327 2.15 -8.77 7.89
C ALA A 327 2.76 -7.39 8.10
N PHE A 328 2.40 -6.46 7.24
CA PHE A 328 2.61 -5.04 7.43
C PHE A 328 1.42 -4.44 8.18
N TRP A 329 1.69 -3.63 9.19
CA TRP A 329 0.70 -3.13 10.14
C TRP A 329 0.44 -1.63 10.00
N ALA A 330 -0.75 -1.21 10.41
CA ALA A 330 -1.07 0.17 10.75
C ALA A 330 -2.08 0.18 11.89
N PRO A 331 -2.03 1.15 12.81
CA PRO A 331 -3.15 1.33 13.73
C PRO A 331 -4.40 1.70 12.93
N VAL A 332 -5.52 1.06 13.21
CA VAL A 332 -6.80 1.32 12.55
C VAL A 332 -7.88 1.64 13.57
N SER A 333 -8.83 2.51 13.17
CA SER A 333 -10.08 2.67 13.89
C SER A 333 -11.24 2.12 13.07
N ILE A 334 -12.28 1.64 13.76
CA ILE A 334 -13.40 0.94 13.14
C ILE A 334 -14.67 1.72 13.42
N ARG A 335 -15.42 2.01 12.39
CA ARG A 335 -16.74 2.63 12.49
C ARG A 335 -17.82 1.72 11.92
N ARG A 336 -18.82 1.39 12.70
CA ARG A 336 -20.04 0.76 12.22
C ARG A 336 -21.04 1.86 11.87
N ARG A 337 -21.34 2.01 10.57
CA ARG A 337 -22.26 3.05 10.12
C ARG A 337 -23.71 2.65 10.37
N ALA A 338 -24.62 3.64 10.37
CA ALA A 338 -26.05 3.41 10.57
C ALA A 338 -26.70 2.50 9.49
N ASP A 339 -26.10 2.41 8.30
CA ASP A 339 -26.51 1.52 7.21
C ASP A 339 -26.02 0.06 7.38
N GLY A 340 -25.39 -0.26 8.51
CA GLY A 340 -24.81 -1.57 8.82
C GLY A 340 -23.44 -1.83 8.22
N THR A 341 -22.91 -0.95 7.38
CA THR A 341 -21.57 -1.09 6.81
C THR A 341 -20.49 -0.75 7.81
N THR A 342 -19.32 -1.40 7.67
CA THR A 342 -18.15 -1.13 8.51
C THR A 342 -17.08 -0.40 7.70
N ALA A 343 -16.55 0.69 8.27
CA ALA A 343 -15.37 1.37 7.77
C ALA A 343 -14.17 1.01 8.65
N VAL A 344 -13.05 0.70 8.01
CA VAL A 344 -11.75 0.52 8.68
C VAL A 344 -10.83 1.63 8.19
N PHE A 345 -10.42 2.50 9.10
CA PHE A 345 -9.62 3.68 8.77
C PHE A 345 -8.19 3.54 9.31
N PRO A 346 -7.18 3.46 8.45
CA PRO A 346 -5.79 3.38 8.89
C PRO A 346 -5.25 4.76 9.28
N HIS A 347 -4.72 4.86 10.50
CA HIS A 347 -4.07 6.05 11.04
C HIS A 347 -2.58 6.05 10.68
N PHE A 348 -2.26 6.41 9.45
CA PHE A 348 -0.85 6.41 9.02
C PHE A 348 -0.03 7.43 9.81
N ILE A 349 -0.28 8.74 9.60
CA ILE A 349 0.48 9.82 10.23
C ILE A 349 -0.30 11.15 10.34
N MET A 350 -1.53 11.20 9.82
CA MET A 350 -2.24 12.48 9.63
C MET A 350 -2.76 13.08 10.94
N ASP A 351 -2.99 12.27 11.94
CA ASP A 351 -3.54 12.64 13.23
C ASP A 351 -2.60 12.29 14.38
N ARG A 352 -2.32 11.00 14.62
CA ARG A 352 -1.61 10.50 15.81
C ARG A 352 -0.23 11.13 16.05
N GLY A 353 0.44 11.60 15.01
CA GLY A 353 1.76 12.25 15.07
C GLY A 353 1.69 13.75 15.36
N LYS A 354 0.51 14.35 15.49
CA LYS A 354 0.35 15.80 15.67
C LYS A 354 0.48 16.22 17.14
N PRO A 355 0.88 17.50 17.40
CA PRO A 355 0.87 18.06 18.75
C PRO A 355 -0.51 17.94 19.41
N GLY A 356 -0.56 17.62 20.68
CA GLY A 356 -1.80 17.45 21.42
C GLY A 356 -2.55 16.14 21.17
N MET A 357 -1.84 15.13 20.63
CA MET A 357 -2.32 13.76 20.45
C MET A 357 -1.47 12.79 21.26
N ILE A 358 -2.11 11.88 22.01
CA ILE A 358 -1.43 10.77 22.71
C ILE A 358 -2.18 9.47 22.52
N VAL A 359 -1.47 8.35 22.64
CA VAL A 359 -2.08 7.03 22.63
C VAL A 359 -1.88 6.34 23.99
N VAL A 360 -2.96 5.90 24.58
CA VAL A 360 -2.96 5.25 25.89
C VAL A 360 -3.60 3.86 25.82
N ASN A 361 -3.18 2.98 26.75
CA ASN A 361 -3.77 1.66 26.98
C ASN A 361 -4.91 1.72 28.01
N GLN A 362 -5.42 0.57 28.46
CA GLN A 362 -6.48 0.46 29.47
C GLN A 362 -6.07 0.99 30.85
N GLN A 363 -4.75 1.09 31.14
CA GLN A 363 -4.25 1.73 32.35
C GLN A 363 -4.09 3.25 32.20
N GLY A 364 -4.62 3.87 31.13
CA GLY A 364 -4.45 5.29 30.86
C GLY A 364 -3.00 5.70 30.54
N ARG A 365 -2.10 4.75 30.27
CA ARG A 365 -0.67 5.00 30.12
C ARG A 365 -0.24 4.92 28.68
N ARG A 366 0.65 5.84 28.26
CA ARG A 366 1.40 5.73 27.00
C ARG A 366 2.31 4.49 27.05
N PHE A 367 2.53 3.86 25.92
CA PHE A 367 3.32 2.65 25.80
C PHE A 367 4.20 2.62 24.53
N LEU A 368 4.16 3.70 23.74
CA LEU A 368 4.94 3.82 22.50
C LEU A 368 5.13 5.28 22.11
N ASN A 369 6.00 5.51 21.12
CA ASN A 369 6.15 6.80 20.45
C ASN A 369 5.09 6.94 19.36
N GLU A 370 4.17 7.91 19.50
CA GLU A 370 3.06 8.11 18.56
C GLU A 370 3.52 8.54 17.16
N ASN A 371 4.74 9.10 17.04
CA ASN A 371 5.32 9.52 15.76
C ASN A 371 6.16 8.44 15.08
N THR A 372 6.28 7.23 15.65
CA THR A 372 6.95 6.12 14.97
C THR A 372 6.23 5.72 13.68
N SER A 373 6.86 4.95 12.79
CA SER A 373 6.17 4.46 11.59
C SER A 373 4.94 3.63 11.95
N TYR A 374 3.94 3.65 11.09
CA TYR A 374 2.69 2.93 11.38
C TYR A 374 2.90 1.40 11.53
N HIS A 375 3.91 0.85 10.86
CA HIS A 375 4.25 -0.57 10.98
C HIS A 375 4.82 -0.89 12.37
N LEU A 376 5.80 -0.11 12.82
CA LEU A 376 6.36 -0.26 14.17
C LEU A 376 5.33 0.06 15.26
N PHE A 377 4.41 0.99 14.98
CA PHE A 377 3.30 1.28 15.87
C PHE A 377 2.41 0.05 16.07
N GLY A 378 2.01 -0.63 14.98
CA GLY A 378 1.20 -1.84 15.05
C GLY A 378 1.91 -3.00 15.77
N ILE A 379 3.22 -3.15 15.56
CA ILE A 379 4.04 -4.13 16.31
C ILE A 379 4.07 -3.78 17.79
N ALA A 380 4.36 -2.52 18.14
CA ALA A 380 4.41 -2.07 19.54
C ALA A 380 3.07 -2.23 20.27
N MET A 381 1.93 -2.07 19.58
CA MET A 381 0.61 -2.36 20.15
C MET A 381 0.48 -3.84 20.56
N GLN A 382 0.92 -4.75 19.70
CA GLN A 382 0.84 -6.20 19.96
C GLN A 382 1.79 -6.60 21.09
N GLU A 383 3.05 -6.12 21.06
CA GLU A 383 4.04 -6.37 22.12
C GLU A 383 3.60 -5.81 23.47
N ALA A 384 3.00 -4.63 23.50
CA ALA A 384 2.46 -4.04 24.72
C ALA A 384 1.27 -4.86 25.25
N HIS A 385 0.41 -5.35 24.34
CA HIS A 385 -0.77 -6.14 24.70
C HIS A 385 -0.42 -7.47 25.36
N CYS A 386 0.71 -8.09 24.99
CA CYS A 386 1.22 -9.30 25.65
C CYS A 386 1.60 -9.08 27.12
N LYS A 387 1.90 -7.83 27.52
CA LYS A 387 2.34 -7.48 28.89
C LYS A 387 1.22 -6.83 29.70
N THR A 388 0.45 -5.96 29.06
CA THR A 388 -0.61 -5.14 29.65
C THR A 388 -1.70 -4.94 28.62
N PRO A 389 -2.99 -5.04 28.95
CA PRO A 389 -4.07 -4.77 28.00
C PRO A 389 -3.89 -3.46 27.27
N SER A 390 -3.60 -3.51 25.96
CA SER A 390 -3.29 -2.35 25.11
C SER A 390 -4.04 -2.40 23.76
N VAL A 391 -4.91 -3.39 23.55
CA VAL A 391 -5.81 -3.50 22.40
C VAL A 391 -7.25 -3.68 22.93
N PRO A 392 -8.18 -2.76 22.57
CA PRO A 392 -7.92 -1.52 21.85
C PRO A 392 -7.04 -0.55 22.63
N ALA A 393 -6.22 0.24 21.93
CA ALA A 393 -5.65 1.46 22.47
C ALA A 393 -6.58 2.66 22.20
N TYR A 394 -6.29 3.80 22.81
CA TYR A 394 -7.12 4.99 22.66
C TYR A 394 -6.27 6.18 22.21
N LEU A 395 -6.58 6.74 21.04
CA LEU A 395 -5.98 7.99 20.58
C LEU A 395 -6.80 9.14 21.17
N VAL A 396 -6.16 9.90 22.06
CA VAL A 396 -6.78 10.95 22.86
C VAL A 396 -6.29 12.33 22.41
N THR A 397 -7.20 13.29 22.38
CA THR A 397 -6.92 14.70 22.10
C THR A 397 -7.92 15.61 22.81
N ASP A 398 -7.71 16.91 22.70
CA ASP A 398 -8.63 17.94 23.19
C ASP A 398 -9.34 18.71 22.05
N ALA A 399 -10.09 19.75 22.41
CA ALA A 399 -10.85 20.54 21.45
C ALA A 399 -9.96 21.23 20.40
N ASP A 400 -8.77 21.69 20.79
CA ASP A 400 -7.84 22.38 19.88
C ASP A 400 -7.21 21.38 18.92
N GLY A 401 -6.78 20.22 19.41
CA GLY A 401 -6.21 19.15 18.59
C GLY A 401 -7.23 18.63 17.57
N LEU A 402 -8.45 18.31 18.00
CA LEU A 402 -9.50 17.86 17.09
C LEU A 402 -9.88 18.94 16.05
N CYS A 403 -9.99 20.20 16.48
CA CYS A 403 -10.31 21.30 15.55
C CYS A 403 -9.21 21.49 14.51
N LYS A 404 -7.94 21.42 14.91
CA LYS A 404 -6.81 21.70 14.01
C LYS A 404 -6.49 20.53 13.08
N TYR A 405 -6.50 19.31 13.59
CA TYR A 405 -5.98 18.14 12.87
C TYR A 405 -7.04 17.08 12.53
N GLY A 406 -8.22 17.15 13.17
CA GLY A 406 -9.19 16.06 13.10
C GLY A 406 -8.80 14.90 14.01
N LEU A 407 -9.53 13.78 13.92
CA LEU A 407 -9.27 12.56 14.69
C LEU A 407 -9.83 11.36 13.93
N GLY A 408 -8.98 10.59 13.27
CA GLY A 408 -9.41 9.50 12.40
C GLY A 408 -10.34 9.96 11.27
N MET A 409 -11.56 9.43 11.25
CA MET A 409 -12.58 9.80 10.26
C MET A 409 -13.19 11.20 10.50
N VAL A 410 -12.98 11.78 11.68
CA VAL A 410 -13.42 13.15 11.99
C VAL A 410 -12.44 14.13 11.37
N ARG A 411 -12.94 14.95 10.45
CA ARG A 411 -12.12 15.93 9.71
C ARG A 411 -11.76 17.14 10.58
N PRO A 412 -10.68 17.86 10.24
CA PRO A 412 -10.37 19.14 10.86
C PRO A 412 -11.54 20.13 10.79
N GLY A 413 -11.64 21.01 11.79
CA GLY A 413 -12.67 22.05 11.88
C GLY A 413 -13.66 21.85 13.02
N GLY A 414 -13.67 20.70 13.70
CA GLY A 414 -14.51 20.43 14.86
C GLY A 414 -16.02 20.44 14.59
N LYS A 415 -16.44 20.22 13.34
CA LYS A 415 -17.85 20.25 12.90
C LYS A 415 -18.33 18.87 12.45
N GLY A 416 -19.64 18.66 12.50
CA GLY A 416 -20.26 17.42 12.01
C GLY A 416 -19.98 16.21 12.91
N LEU A 417 -19.81 16.41 14.23
CA LEU A 417 -19.46 15.35 15.17
C LEU A 417 -20.63 14.42 15.49
N ALA A 418 -21.88 14.90 15.36
CA ALA A 418 -23.06 14.17 15.81
C ALA A 418 -23.16 12.72 15.30
N PRO A 419 -22.93 12.40 14.02
CA PRO A 419 -22.98 11.02 13.56
C PRO A 419 -21.91 10.12 14.20
N PHE A 420 -20.71 10.64 14.44
CA PHE A 420 -19.59 9.90 15.04
C PHE A 420 -19.76 9.67 16.54
N LEU A 421 -20.46 10.57 17.21
CA LEU A 421 -20.84 10.43 18.62
C LEU A 421 -22.00 9.44 18.77
N ALA A 422 -23.00 9.52 17.86
CA ALA A 422 -24.19 8.68 17.92
C ALA A 422 -23.88 7.19 17.66
N ASP A 423 -22.93 6.88 16.76
CA ASP A 423 -22.53 5.50 16.46
C ASP A 423 -21.36 4.99 17.34
N GLY A 424 -20.89 5.82 18.30
CA GLY A 424 -19.85 5.45 19.26
C GLY A 424 -18.43 5.35 18.68
N TYR A 425 -18.21 5.85 17.47
CA TYR A 425 -16.88 5.96 16.89
C TYR A 425 -16.00 6.96 17.63
N LEU A 426 -16.58 8.15 17.94
CA LEU A 426 -15.95 9.22 18.70
C LEU A 426 -16.53 9.25 20.12
N THR A 427 -15.67 9.22 21.13
CA THR A 427 -16.04 9.47 22.52
C THR A 427 -15.70 10.91 22.88
N GLN A 428 -16.62 11.63 23.53
CA GLN A 428 -16.45 13.01 23.99
C GLN A 428 -16.78 13.11 25.49
N ALA A 429 -16.01 13.94 26.22
CA ALA A 429 -16.23 14.22 27.63
C ALA A 429 -15.79 15.63 28.00
N ALA A 430 -16.41 16.19 29.06
CA ALA A 430 -16.06 17.51 29.58
C ALA A 430 -14.76 17.50 30.40
N THR A 431 -14.42 16.36 31.02
CA THR A 431 -13.21 16.18 31.83
C THR A 431 -12.46 14.90 31.43
N LEU A 432 -11.18 14.77 31.81
CA LEU A 432 -10.40 13.55 31.60
C LEU A 432 -10.97 12.37 32.40
N ASP A 433 -11.48 12.61 33.62
CA ASP A 433 -12.09 11.56 34.46
C ASP A 433 -13.36 11.01 33.79
N GLU A 434 -14.21 11.90 33.26
CA GLU A 434 -15.40 11.49 32.50
C GLU A 434 -15.01 10.73 31.22
N LEU A 435 -13.95 11.17 30.53
CA LEU A 435 -13.46 10.47 29.36
C LEU A 435 -12.98 9.07 29.70
N ALA A 436 -12.17 8.95 30.77
CA ALA A 436 -11.67 7.66 31.25
C ALA A 436 -12.82 6.73 31.64
N ALA A 437 -13.82 7.22 32.36
CA ALA A 437 -15.01 6.46 32.74
C ALA A 437 -15.78 5.94 31.50
N LYS A 438 -16.00 6.79 30.47
CA LYS A 438 -16.66 6.39 29.21
C LYS A 438 -15.86 5.38 28.41
N LEU A 439 -14.54 5.41 28.49
CA LEU A 439 -13.64 4.49 27.78
C LEU A 439 -13.42 3.19 28.55
N GLY A 440 -13.71 3.17 29.86
CA GLY A 440 -13.43 2.04 30.76
C GLY A 440 -11.93 1.87 31.06
N ILE A 441 -11.19 2.99 31.20
CA ILE A 441 -9.75 3.02 31.46
C ILE A 441 -9.45 3.69 32.80
N ASP A 442 -8.22 3.50 33.31
CA ASP A 442 -7.77 4.12 34.56
C ASP A 442 -7.69 5.67 34.42
N ALA A 443 -8.50 6.37 35.22
CA ALA A 443 -8.55 7.81 35.20
C ALA A 443 -7.27 8.47 35.75
N ALA A 444 -6.70 7.90 36.83
CA ALA A 444 -5.46 8.41 37.43
C ALA A 444 -4.27 8.27 36.44
N GLY A 445 -4.19 7.13 35.76
CA GLY A 445 -3.19 6.92 34.73
C GLY A 445 -3.33 7.90 33.56
N LEU A 446 -4.56 8.16 33.09
CA LEU A 446 -4.79 9.12 32.01
C LEU A 446 -4.41 10.55 32.44
N ALA A 447 -4.83 10.98 33.62
CA ALA A 447 -4.51 12.30 34.14
C ALA A 447 -3.00 12.52 34.30
N ASP A 448 -2.29 11.53 34.87
CA ASP A 448 -0.84 11.56 35.03
C ASP A 448 -0.12 11.66 33.65
N ASN A 449 -0.54 10.88 32.65
CA ASN A 449 0.06 10.94 31.31
C ASN A 449 -0.21 12.27 30.60
N VAL A 450 -1.41 12.83 30.73
CA VAL A 450 -1.73 14.16 30.19
C VAL A 450 -0.89 15.24 30.87
N ALA A 451 -0.71 15.17 32.20
CA ALA A 451 0.14 16.11 32.94
C ALA A 451 1.61 16.04 32.44
N ARG A 452 2.16 14.83 32.24
CA ARG A 452 3.51 14.65 31.71
C ARG A 452 3.65 15.19 30.28
N ILE A 453 2.72 14.87 29.38
CA ILE A 453 2.75 15.42 28.02
C ILE A 453 2.66 16.93 28.01
N ASN A 454 1.86 17.53 28.88
CA ASN A 454 1.76 18.98 29.02
C ASN A 454 3.08 19.60 29.51
N HIS A 455 3.82 18.89 30.36
CA HIS A 455 5.18 19.28 30.74
C HIS A 455 6.16 19.13 29.56
N TYR A 456 6.16 18.00 28.85
CA TYR A 456 7.02 17.75 27.69
C TYR A 456 6.75 18.72 26.53
N ALA A 457 5.51 19.14 26.34
CA ALA A 457 5.17 20.17 25.36
C ALA A 457 5.85 21.52 25.63
N LYS A 458 6.06 21.88 26.94
CA LYS A 458 6.77 23.10 27.33
C LYS A 458 8.29 22.98 27.15
N THR A 459 8.86 21.83 27.53
CA THR A 459 10.31 21.60 27.45
C THR A 459 10.79 21.21 26.06
N GLY A 460 9.91 20.67 25.21
CA GLY A 460 10.25 20.12 23.89
C GLY A 460 10.88 18.73 23.93
N VAL A 461 10.97 18.10 25.10
CA VAL A 461 11.65 16.81 25.31
C VAL A 461 10.67 15.78 25.85
N ASP A 462 10.54 14.63 25.20
CA ASP A 462 9.87 13.44 25.68
C ASP A 462 10.91 12.42 26.15
N PRO A 463 11.18 12.30 27.45
CA PRO A 463 12.20 11.40 27.97
C PRO A 463 11.75 9.92 27.95
N GLU A 464 10.44 9.65 27.83
CA GLU A 464 9.88 8.28 27.88
C GLU A 464 10.01 7.55 26.54
N PHE A 465 9.65 8.25 25.46
CA PHE A 465 9.58 7.63 24.12
C PHE A 465 10.36 8.42 23.06
N GLN A 466 11.07 9.49 23.43
CA GLN A 466 11.90 10.30 22.53
C GLN A 466 11.15 10.81 21.31
N ARG A 467 9.89 11.25 21.52
CA ARG A 467 9.02 11.73 20.46
C ARG A 467 9.55 13.02 19.84
N GLY A 468 9.67 13.03 18.50
CA GLY A 468 10.16 14.19 17.75
C GLY A 468 11.70 14.31 17.71
N THR A 469 12.45 13.22 17.91
CA THR A 469 13.91 13.20 17.85
C THR A 469 14.47 12.88 16.47
N THR A 470 13.73 12.10 15.64
CA THR A 470 14.17 11.76 14.28
C THR A 470 13.55 12.68 13.23
N ASP A 471 14.19 12.78 12.07
CA ASP A 471 13.69 13.58 10.94
C ASP A 471 12.32 13.08 10.45
N TYR A 472 12.13 11.76 10.38
CA TYR A 472 10.84 11.18 10.05
C TYR A 472 9.74 11.63 11.02
N GLN A 473 10.00 11.56 12.32
CA GLN A 473 9.04 11.96 13.34
C GLN A 473 8.68 13.45 13.22
N ARG A 474 9.69 14.31 13.09
CA ARG A 474 9.52 15.78 12.95
C ARG A 474 8.77 16.14 11.68
N ALA A 475 9.04 15.43 10.57
CA ALA A 475 8.33 15.59 9.30
C ALA A 475 6.82 15.32 9.41
N ASN A 476 6.41 14.45 10.31
CA ASN A 476 5.02 14.07 10.55
C ASN A 476 4.35 14.91 11.66
N GLY A 477 5.10 15.74 12.36
CA GLY A 477 4.59 16.74 13.29
C GLY A 477 3.86 17.89 12.58
N ASP A 478 3.87 19.05 13.17
CA ASP A 478 3.34 20.29 12.58
C ASP A 478 4.47 21.32 12.45
N ALA A 479 4.95 21.54 11.23
CA ALA A 479 6.03 22.50 10.96
C ALA A 479 5.70 23.96 11.38
N ASN A 480 4.40 24.28 11.54
CA ASN A 480 3.96 25.59 11.99
C ASN A 480 3.61 25.61 13.50
N TRP A 481 3.95 24.55 14.23
CA TRP A 481 3.72 24.50 15.66
C TRP A 481 4.63 25.51 16.39
N PRO A 482 4.09 26.39 17.24
CA PRO A 482 4.89 27.43 17.91
C PRO A 482 5.76 26.91 19.07
N GLY A 483 5.51 25.67 19.52
CA GLY A 483 6.31 25.06 20.59
C GLY A 483 7.67 24.55 20.12
N PRO A 484 8.55 24.18 21.05
CA PRO A 484 9.94 23.80 20.76
C PRO A 484 10.07 22.48 19.98
N ASN A 485 9.06 21.63 19.99
CA ASN A 485 9.03 20.35 19.29
C ASN A 485 7.75 20.23 18.46
N PRO A 486 7.84 20.05 17.13
CA PRO A 486 6.66 20.00 16.24
C PRO A 486 5.74 18.79 16.47
N CYS A 487 6.17 17.84 17.31
CA CYS A 487 5.41 16.63 17.66
C CYS A 487 4.72 16.70 19.02
N LEU A 488 5.09 17.65 19.88
CA LEU A 488 4.61 17.75 21.27
C LEU A 488 3.72 18.98 21.44
N GLY A 489 2.50 18.77 21.91
CA GLY A 489 1.55 19.83 22.23
C GLY A 489 0.73 19.46 23.47
N PRO A 490 0.23 20.48 24.20
CA PRO A 490 -0.57 20.24 25.40
C PRO A 490 -1.97 19.72 25.07
N ILE A 491 -2.55 19.01 26.02
CA ILE A 491 -3.96 18.56 26.04
C ILE A 491 -4.60 19.23 27.24
N VAL A 492 -5.29 20.37 27.05
CA VAL A 492 -5.75 21.22 28.12
C VAL A 492 -7.17 21.79 27.95
N ARG A 493 -7.67 21.80 26.71
CA ARG A 493 -8.93 22.49 26.41
C ARG A 493 -10.08 21.51 26.20
N ALA A 494 -11.00 21.51 27.14
CA ALA A 494 -12.25 20.75 27.01
C ALA A 494 -13.10 21.18 25.79
N PRO A 495 -13.93 20.31 25.23
CA PRO A 495 -14.07 18.90 25.59
C PRO A 495 -12.88 18.04 25.06
N PHE A 496 -12.70 16.91 25.76
CA PHE A 496 -11.71 15.91 25.40
C PHE A 496 -12.34 14.82 24.53
N TYR A 497 -11.54 14.22 23.64
CA TYR A 497 -12.01 13.26 22.63
C TYR A 497 -11.11 12.04 22.56
N ALA A 498 -11.71 10.91 22.20
CA ALA A 498 -10.94 9.69 21.93
C ALA A 498 -11.58 8.84 20.82
N VAL A 499 -10.71 8.11 20.08
CA VAL A 499 -11.10 7.01 19.21
C VAL A 499 -10.33 5.74 19.57
N ARG A 500 -10.95 4.56 19.36
CA ARG A 500 -10.33 3.26 19.59
C ARG A 500 -9.41 2.88 18.44
N LEU A 501 -8.22 2.37 18.75
CA LEU A 501 -7.22 1.88 17.80
C LEU A 501 -7.00 0.38 17.97
N TYR A 502 -6.83 -0.29 16.84
CA TYR A 502 -6.53 -1.72 16.73
C TYR A 502 -5.34 -1.92 15.79
N PRO A 503 -4.53 -2.99 15.96
CA PRO A 503 -3.45 -3.30 15.01
C PRO A 503 -4.04 -3.93 13.75
N GLY A 504 -4.25 -3.12 12.69
CA GLY A 504 -4.75 -3.58 11.39
C GLY A 504 -3.62 -4.01 10.46
N ASP A 505 -3.80 -5.16 9.81
CA ASP A 505 -2.87 -5.65 8.79
C ASP A 505 -3.20 -5.06 7.42
N ILE A 506 -2.29 -4.25 6.88
CA ILE A 506 -2.47 -3.54 5.60
C ILE A 506 -1.96 -4.33 4.38
N GLY A 507 -1.26 -5.44 4.61
CA GLY A 507 -0.74 -6.33 3.58
C GLY A 507 0.10 -7.46 4.12
N ALA A 508 0.20 -8.59 3.39
CA ALA A 508 1.07 -9.70 3.73
C ALA A 508 2.54 -9.31 3.52
N ALA A 509 3.40 -9.74 4.43
CA ALA A 509 4.85 -9.63 4.31
C ALA A 509 5.49 -11.00 4.03
N THR A 510 4.82 -12.08 4.41
CA THR A 510 5.24 -13.46 4.13
C THR A 510 4.40 -14.02 2.98
N GLY A 511 5.04 -14.74 2.07
CA GLY A 511 4.43 -15.29 0.86
C GLY A 511 5.25 -16.45 0.27
N LEU A 512 5.07 -16.73 -1.01
CA LEU A 512 5.83 -17.73 -1.75
C LEU A 512 7.30 -17.32 -1.86
N VAL A 513 8.21 -18.26 -1.74
CA VAL A 513 9.64 -18.01 -1.94
C VAL A 513 9.92 -17.94 -3.44
N GLY A 514 10.61 -16.89 -3.85
CA GLY A 514 11.05 -16.71 -5.23
C GLY A 514 12.53 -16.38 -5.32
N ASP A 515 13.07 -16.55 -6.53
CA ASP A 515 14.44 -16.15 -6.86
C ASP A 515 14.54 -14.68 -7.31
N ASP A 516 15.72 -14.26 -7.72
CA ASP A 516 16.03 -12.90 -8.16
C ASP A 516 15.42 -12.53 -9.55
N THR A 517 14.75 -13.48 -10.20
CA THR A 517 13.93 -13.29 -11.41
C THR A 517 12.43 -13.50 -11.17
N ALA A 518 12.00 -13.56 -9.89
CA ALA A 518 10.62 -13.75 -9.46
C ALA A 518 10.01 -15.13 -9.80
N ARG A 519 10.82 -16.14 -10.16
CA ARG A 519 10.34 -17.52 -10.33
C ARG A 519 10.08 -18.13 -8.97
N VAL A 520 8.94 -18.79 -8.81
CA VAL A 520 8.57 -19.47 -7.57
C VAL A 520 9.45 -20.71 -7.38
N LEU A 521 10.02 -20.86 -6.18
CA LEU A 521 10.89 -21.98 -5.82
C LEU A 521 10.09 -23.10 -5.15
N ASN A 522 10.49 -24.35 -5.45
CA ASN A 522 10.01 -25.54 -4.76
C ASN A 522 10.76 -25.77 -3.42
N ARG A 523 10.49 -26.90 -2.76
CA ARG A 523 11.13 -27.24 -1.46
C ARG A 523 12.63 -27.54 -1.57
N ASP A 524 13.12 -27.81 -2.75
CA ASP A 524 14.54 -28.11 -3.05
C ASP A 524 15.27 -26.86 -3.60
N ASP A 525 14.67 -25.68 -3.43
CA ASP A 525 15.17 -24.39 -3.93
C ASP A 525 15.34 -24.33 -5.46
N GLN A 526 14.59 -25.17 -6.19
CA GLN A 526 14.58 -25.14 -7.65
C GLN A 526 13.36 -24.39 -8.18
N PRO A 527 13.49 -23.62 -9.27
CA PRO A 527 12.36 -22.92 -9.87
C PRO A 527 11.31 -23.90 -10.42
N ILE A 528 10.04 -23.66 -10.09
CA ILE A 528 8.91 -24.33 -10.75
C ILE A 528 8.74 -23.70 -12.12
N GLY A 529 8.97 -24.47 -13.18
CA GLY A 529 8.92 -23.97 -14.55
C GLY A 529 7.57 -23.33 -14.88
N GLY A 530 7.57 -22.08 -15.37
CA GLY A 530 6.35 -21.34 -15.74
C GLY A 530 5.52 -20.82 -14.58
N LEU A 531 6.03 -20.81 -13.35
CA LEU A 531 5.36 -20.22 -12.21
C LEU A 531 6.17 -19.06 -11.63
N TYR A 532 5.53 -17.91 -11.52
CA TYR A 532 6.10 -16.67 -11.00
C TYR A 532 5.22 -16.07 -9.92
N ALA A 533 5.79 -15.22 -9.06
CA ALA A 533 5.02 -14.44 -8.10
C ALA A 533 5.56 -13.02 -7.98
N CYS A 534 4.67 -12.06 -7.75
CA CYS A 534 5.04 -10.67 -7.45
C CYS A 534 4.02 -10.03 -6.47
N GLY A 535 4.34 -8.82 -5.99
CA GLY A 535 3.54 -8.18 -4.95
C GLY A 535 3.53 -9.01 -3.67
N ASN A 536 2.40 -9.03 -2.95
CA ASN A 536 2.30 -9.70 -1.65
C ASN A 536 2.11 -11.23 -1.74
N ASP A 537 2.01 -11.81 -2.93
CA ASP A 537 2.10 -13.26 -3.09
C ASP A 537 3.54 -13.77 -2.98
N LEU A 538 4.51 -12.92 -3.30
CA LEU A 538 5.93 -13.19 -3.11
C LEU A 538 6.34 -12.83 -1.68
N GLN A 539 7.24 -13.64 -1.08
CA GLN A 539 7.93 -13.29 0.17
C GLN A 539 8.58 -11.91 0.03
N SER A 540 8.28 -11.01 0.97
CA SER A 540 8.75 -9.64 0.87
C SER A 540 10.27 -9.55 0.92
N VAL A 541 10.87 -8.91 -0.07
CA VAL A 541 12.30 -8.57 -0.08
C VAL A 541 12.71 -7.66 1.10
N MET A 542 11.73 -7.04 1.75
CA MET A 542 11.96 -6.25 2.96
C MET A 542 11.97 -7.09 4.25
N GLY A 543 11.82 -8.43 4.17
CA GLY A 543 11.89 -9.32 5.32
C GLY A 543 10.90 -9.00 6.44
N GLY A 544 9.71 -8.47 6.11
CA GLY A 544 8.72 -8.05 7.08
C GLY A 544 9.02 -6.74 7.81
N VAL A 545 10.04 -5.99 7.39
CA VAL A 545 10.33 -4.62 7.83
C VAL A 545 9.66 -3.61 6.90
N TYR A 546 9.31 -2.44 7.43
CA TYR A 546 8.73 -1.35 6.63
C TYR A 546 9.63 -0.10 6.68
N PRO A 547 10.79 -0.10 5.98
CA PRO A 547 11.82 0.92 6.15
C PRO A 547 11.48 2.26 5.49
N ALA A 548 10.55 2.29 4.52
CA ALA A 548 10.29 3.49 3.72
C ALA A 548 8.87 3.49 3.12
N PRO A 549 8.35 4.66 2.68
CA PRO A 549 7.01 4.76 2.09
C PRO A 549 6.95 4.10 0.71
N GLY A 550 6.03 3.14 0.53
CA GLY A 550 5.82 2.48 -0.76
C GLY A 550 6.67 1.23 -1.01
N ILE A 551 7.23 0.63 0.04
CA ILE A 551 8.04 -0.61 -0.04
C ILE A 551 7.23 -1.88 -0.37
N THR A 552 5.94 -1.78 -0.53
CA THR A 552 5.10 -2.85 -1.08
C THR A 552 4.91 -2.68 -2.60
N LEU A 553 4.65 -1.45 -3.07
CA LEU A 553 4.47 -1.16 -4.48
C LEU A 553 5.79 -1.13 -5.25
N GLY A 554 6.88 -0.64 -4.64
CA GLY A 554 8.21 -0.61 -5.26
C GLY A 554 8.71 -2.01 -5.64
N PRO A 555 8.88 -2.92 -4.68
CA PRO A 555 9.21 -4.31 -4.99
C PRO A 555 8.16 -5.00 -5.85
N GLY A 556 6.86 -4.72 -5.62
CA GLY A 556 5.79 -5.24 -6.46
C GLY A 556 5.96 -4.89 -7.95
N LEU A 557 6.36 -3.65 -8.27
CA LEU A 557 6.66 -3.20 -9.63
C LEU A 557 7.94 -3.87 -10.18
N ALA A 558 9.01 -3.92 -9.39
CA ALA A 558 10.30 -4.47 -9.81
C ALA A 558 10.22 -5.97 -10.11
N PHE A 559 9.62 -6.76 -9.21
CA PHE A 559 9.46 -8.20 -9.43
C PHE A 559 8.38 -8.51 -10.47
N ALA A 560 7.36 -7.66 -10.65
CA ALA A 560 6.44 -7.75 -11.79
C ALA A 560 7.16 -7.58 -13.14
N TYR A 561 8.11 -6.64 -13.22
CA TYR A 561 8.95 -6.44 -14.41
C TYR A 561 9.83 -7.66 -14.70
N LEU A 562 10.49 -8.23 -13.68
CA LEU A 562 11.33 -9.41 -13.83
C LEU A 562 10.50 -10.63 -14.28
N ALA A 563 9.40 -10.92 -13.57
CA ALA A 563 8.51 -12.05 -13.90
C ALA A 563 7.93 -11.94 -15.31
N ALA A 564 7.45 -10.77 -15.70
CA ALA A 564 6.81 -10.55 -16.99
C ALA A 564 7.81 -10.75 -18.15
N ARG A 565 9.03 -10.23 -18.00
CA ARG A 565 10.07 -10.38 -19.02
C ARG A 565 10.53 -11.82 -19.18
N ASP A 566 10.76 -12.55 -18.08
CA ASP A 566 11.17 -13.95 -18.13
C ASP A 566 10.06 -14.81 -18.76
N ALA A 567 8.80 -14.62 -18.35
CA ALA A 567 7.65 -15.31 -18.93
C ALA A 567 7.46 -15.00 -20.43
N ALA A 568 7.61 -13.73 -20.85
CA ALA A 568 7.50 -13.34 -22.25
C ALA A 568 8.64 -13.94 -23.10
N MET A 569 9.87 -13.97 -22.58
CA MET A 569 11.01 -14.63 -23.25
C MET A 569 10.76 -16.13 -23.42
N ARG A 570 10.26 -16.79 -22.38
CA ARG A 570 9.90 -18.21 -22.43
C ARG A 570 8.83 -18.50 -23.49
N ALA A 571 7.80 -17.64 -23.59
CA ALA A 571 6.78 -17.77 -24.63
C ALA A 571 7.35 -17.63 -26.05
N LYS A 572 8.26 -16.66 -26.26
CA LYS A 572 8.96 -16.48 -27.56
C LYS A 572 9.79 -17.70 -27.90
N ALA A 573 10.54 -18.24 -26.95
CA ALA A 573 11.33 -19.46 -27.15
C ALA A 573 10.47 -20.66 -27.56
N ALA A 574 9.30 -20.81 -26.91
CA ALA A 574 8.34 -21.88 -27.23
C ALA A 574 7.75 -21.76 -28.65
N ARG A 575 7.67 -20.54 -29.21
CA ARG A 575 7.22 -20.29 -30.59
C ARG A 575 8.34 -20.42 -31.65
N GLY A 576 9.57 -20.62 -31.26
CA GLY A 576 10.72 -20.64 -32.17
C GLY A 576 11.27 -19.25 -32.57
N ASP A 577 10.75 -18.17 -31.98
CA ASP A 577 11.10 -16.79 -32.32
C ASP A 577 12.38 -16.28 -31.58
N ALA A 578 13.16 -17.17 -30.99
CA ALA A 578 14.28 -16.83 -30.10
C ALA A 578 15.46 -16.07 -30.78
N ALA A 579 15.56 -16.07 -32.11
CA ALA A 579 16.69 -15.49 -32.83
C ALA A 579 16.74 -13.95 -32.86
N SER A 580 15.63 -13.25 -32.62
CA SER A 580 15.56 -11.79 -32.80
C SER A 580 15.92 -10.96 -31.55
N PHE A 581 16.06 -11.58 -30.39
CA PHE A 581 16.24 -10.84 -29.11
C PHE A 581 17.73 -10.68 -28.71
N VAL A 582 18.60 -11.60 -29.13
CA VAL A 582 20.05 -11.52 -28.83
C VAL A 582 20.70 -10.34 -29.57
N ALA A 583 20.17 -9.96 -30.74
CA ALA A 583 20.72 -8.88 -31.56
C ALA A 583 20.42 -7.45 -31.00
N ARG A 584 19.43 -7.27 -30.10
CA ARG A 584 19.13 -5.96 -29.50
C ARG A 584 19.78 -5.73 -28.13
N GLY A 585 20.25 -6.76 -27.47
CA GLY A 585 20.92 -6.69 -26.16
C GLY A 585 22.44 -6.46 -26.24
N THR A 586 23.05 -6.67 -27.39
CA THR A 586 24.52 -6.53 -27.59
C THR A 586 24.97 -5.14 -28.04
N THR A 587 24.03 -4.20 -28.29
CA THR A 587 24.37 -2.81 -28.68
C THR A 587 24.45 -1.85 -27.49
N GLU A 588 24.10 -2.26 -26.26
CA GLU A 588 24.17 -1.39 -25.07
C GLU A 588 25.36 -1.65 -24.14
N THR A 589 26.26 -2.57 -24.46
CA THR A 589 27.44 -2.89 -23.62
C THR A 589 28.80 -2.46 -24.20
N ALA A 590 28.82 -1.58 -25.20
CA ALA A 590 30.06 -1.17 -25.85
C ALA A 590 30.65 0.18 -25.45
N ASP A 591 30.07 0.91 -24.46
CA ASP A 591 30.52 2.24 -24.03
C ASP A 591 30.97 2.34 -22.56
N GLU A 592 31.53 1.26 -21.99
CA GLU A 592 32.27 1.35 -20.71
C GLU A 592 33.78 1.03 -20.89
N LYS A 593 34.45 1.82 -21.72
CA LYS A 593 35.90 2.06 -21.61
C LYS A 593 36.17 3.44 -22.20
N ILE A 594 36.39 4.43 -21.34
CA ILE A 594 37.40 5.51 -21.43
C ILE A 594 37.03 6.59 -20.39
N VAL A 595 37.99 6.75 -19.47
CA VAL A 595 38.32 7.82 -18.50
C VAL A 595 37.51 7.80 -17.21
#